data_3ef32e0da7425d9c8dd9ae1fd6c39a1a
#
_entry.id   3ef32e0da7425d9c8dd9ae1fd6c39a1a
#
_cell.length_a   1.000
_cell.length_b   1.000
_cell.length_c   1.000
_cell.angle_alpha   90.00
_cell.angle_beta   90.00
_cell.angle_gamma   90.00
#
_symmetry.space_group_name_H-M   'P 1'
#
loop_
_entity.id
_entity.type
_entity.pdbx_description
1 polymer ?
#
loop_
_entity_poly.entity_id
_entity_poly.type
_entity_poly.pdbx_seq_one_letter_code
_entity_poly.pdbx_strand_id
1 'polypeptide(L)'
;MKEQMSNRTLFLYFTSLTGAVIAGIVWLYLKVANIGITVIWEMVPAHIDSKYYTILMCLGGGVLIGLFHRVYGPYPERMAESVKRVKDTGTYPYRKLPMIVSASFLSLFFGGAVGPESGLVSLLLGLCCWAMDQFGLARWKMVTLIAGNPYIRKKELFRVMAAGLFLPPDQIVYDKGKISWKRKEQIASGITAGLAGLAVYELLNFCFGRCLAVPHLHGGVLILRDKVAVILLVIVGIAAGYLYLIFQKVSSWFFGKLREKNLAVFNAVLGGLVLGLIGSALPMTMFSGGNNIQAMQYEYLKYTPYLLIVIGVVKLFLTNVCIESGWRGGHFFPVIFSGLSIGYGFAAILHINEIVSVVLVTGALLGTVLQQPLGALALSLVFFPVKDIGWMLLASMIGGCVPVPVALRSDPEKKSFVSNMIQMKKQKKFLPNKG
;
A
#
# COMPACT_ATOMS: atom_id res chain seq x y z
N MET A 1 27.80 33.27 6.51
CA MET A 1 27.69 31.97 7.21
C MET A 1 26.51 31.92 8.19
N LYS A 2 26.34 32.87 9.15
CA LYS A 2 25.18 32.91 10.07
C LYS A 2 23.81 33.05 9.36
N GLU A 3 23.70 33.85 8.31
CA GLU A 3 22.46 34.00 7.52
C GLU A 3 22.08 32.76 6.72
N GLN A 4 23.04 32.07 6.10
CA GLN A 4 22.80 30.81 5.41
C GLN A 4 22.33 29.71 6.37
N MET A 5 22.89 29.65 7.60
CA MET A 5 22.43 28.73 8.65
C MET A 5 20.99 29.04 9.09
N SER A 6 20.64 30.33 9.27
CA SER A 6 19.30 30.76 9.67
C SER A 6 18.23 30.38 8.64
N ASN A 7 18.53 30.53 7.37
CA ASN A 7 17.58 30.18 6.28
C ASN A 7 17.41 28.67 6.17
N ARG A 8 18.45 27.88 6.45
CA ARG A 8 18.39 26.43 6.47
C ARG A 8 17.54 25.90 7.64
N THR A 9 17.69 26.49 8.83
CA THR A 9 16.90 26.11 10.00
C THR A 9 15.42 26.43 9.81
N LEU A 10 15.12 27.61 9.25
CA LEU A 10 13.74 27.98 8.92
C LEU A 10 13.11 26.99 7.93
N PHE A 11 13.86 26.60 6.90
CA PHE A 11 13.42 25.61 5.92
C PHE A 11 13.12 24.25 6.53
N LEU A 12 14.02 23.74 7.41
CA LEU A 12 13.82 22.47 8.12
C LEU A 12 12.61 22.52 9.05
N TYR A 13 12.34 23.66 9.69
CA TYR A 13 11.15 23.87 10.51
C TYR A 13 9.87 23.73 9.69
N PHE A 14 9.77 24.41 8.54
CA PHE A 14 8.58 24.30 7.68
C PHE A 14 8.41 22.91 7.09
N THR A 15 9.50 22.23 6.73
CA THR A 15 9.40 20.83 6.25
C THR A 15 8.90 19.88 7.32
N SER A 16 9.37 20.05 8.58
CA SER A 16 8.88 19.29 9.72
C SER A 16 7.37 19.52 9.96
N LEU A 17 6.93 20.79 9.93
CA LEU A 17 5.52 21.15 10.09
C LEU A 17 4.64 20.52 8.99
N THR A 18 5.13 20.57 7.75
CA THR A 18 4.40 19.95 6.62
C THR A 18 4.33 18.44 6.76
N GLY A 19 5.42 17.79 7.20
CA GLY A 19 5.42 16.35 7.50
C GLY A 19 4.40 15.99 8.59
N ALA A 20 4.31 16.80 9.64
CA ALA A 20 3.33 16.65 10.71
C ALA A 20 1.88 16.76 10.19
N VAL A 21 1.60 17.77 9.34
CA VAL A 21 0.27 17.95 8.72
C VAL A 21 -0.09 16.77 7.80
N ILE A 22 0.83 16.33 6.96
CA ILE A 22 0.62 15.16 6.08
C ILE A 22 0.30 13.92 6.91
N ALA A 23 1.02 13.68 8.00
CA ALA A 23 0.76 12.55 8.89
C ALA A 23 -0.61 12.65 9.57
N GLY A 24 -1.03 13.84 9.98
CA GLY A 24 -2.38 14.08 10.50
C GLY A 24 -3.47 13.76 9.47
N ILE A 25 -3.28 14.14 8.21
CA ILE A 25 -4.23 13.83 7.13
C ILE A 25 -4.27 12.31 6.86
N VAL A 26 -3.13 11.64 6.86
CA VAL A 26 -3.04 10.18 6.70
C VAL A 26 -3.73 9.46 7.86
N TRP A 27 -3.48 9.90 9.09
CA TRP A 27 -4.16 9.36 10.26
C TRP A 27 -5.68 9.54 10.18
N LEU A 28 -6.14 10.74 9.79
CA LEU A 28 -7.55 11.03 9.61
C LEU A 28 -8.19 10.14 8.53
N TYR A 29 -7.50 9.94 7.40
CA TYR A 29 -7.95 9.03 6.35
C TYR A 29 -8.18 7.61 6.89
N LEU A 30 -7.24 7.07 7.65
CA LEU A 30 -7.37 5.73 8.23
C LEU A 30 -8.47 5.68 9.30
N LYS A 31 -8.62 6.74 10.11
CA LYS A 31 -9.66 6.82 11.13
C LYS A 31 -11.05 6.85 10.51
N VAL A 32 -11.24 7.66 9.48
CA VAL A 32 -12.52 7.72 8.72
C VAL A 32 -12.81 6.38 8.06
N ALA A 33 -11.80 5.72 7.47
CA ALA A 33 -11.97 4.39 6.89
C ALA A 33 -12.49 3.38 7.93
N ASN A 34 -11.87 3.33 9.11
CA ASN A 34 -12.28 2.43 10.19
C ASN A 34 -13.68 2.76 10.71
N ILE A 35 -13.96 4.03 11.00
CA ILE A 35 -15.30 4.47 11.47
C ILE A 35 -16.36 4.06 10.44
N GLY A 36 -16.14 4.31 9.16
CA GLY A 36 -17.09 3.94 8.11
C GLY A 36 -17.34 2.43 8.04
N ILE A 37 -16.29 1.61 8.19
CA ILE A 37 -16.43 0.15 8.25
C ILE A 37 -17.25 -0.26 9.48
N THR A 38 -16.91 0.25 10.68
CA THR A 38 -17.62 -0.07 11.93
C THR A 38 -19.10 0.34 11.84
N VAL A 39 -19.40 1.54 11.35
CA VAL A 39 -20.79 1.99 11.21
C VAL A 39 -21.59 1.07 10.29
N ILE A 40 -21.05 0.76 9.12
CA ILE A 40 -21.78 -0.03 8.10
C ILE A 40 -21.86 -1.52 8.48
N TRP A 41 -20.83 -2.09 9.12
CA TRP A 41 -20.75 -3.55 9.30
C TRP A 41 -20.97 -4.03 10.74
N GLU A 42 -20.99 -3.13 11.70
CA GLU A 42 -21.25 -3.47 13.10
C GLU A 42 -22.51 -2.77 13.61
N MET A 43 -22.62 -1.43 13.45
CA MET A 43 -23.73 -0.66 14.01
C MET A 43 -25.04 -0.86 13.23
N VAL A 44 -25.00 -0.79 11.89
CA VAL A 44 -26.22 -0.94 11.08
C VAL A 44 -26.78 -2.38 11.15
N PRO A 45 -25.98 -3.46 11.04
CA PRO A 45 -26.50 -4.81 11.17
C PRO A 45 -27.09 -5.12 12.54
N ALA A 46 -26.61 -4.48 13.61
CA ALA A 46 -27.19 -4.63 14.95
C ALA A 46 -28.67 -4.23 15.03
N HIS A 47 -29.14 -3.40 14.07
CA HIS A 47 -30.54 -2.95 13.97
C HIS A 47 -31.32 -3.63 12.85
N ILE A 48 -30.63 -4.33 11.92
CA ILE A 48 -31.23 -4.96 10.76
C ILE A 48 -30.83 -6.44 10.73
N ASP A 49 -31.67 -7.30 11.31
CA ASP A 49 -31.47 -8.75 11.26
C ASP A 49 -31.88 -9.32 9.91
N SER A 50 -30.99 -9.19 8.89
CA SER A 50 -31.22 -9.69 7.55
C SER A 50 -30.06 -10.56 7.07
N LYS A 51 -30.36 -11.81 6.74
CA LYS A 51 -29.39 -12.76 6.14
C LYS A 51 -28.79 -12.24 4.81
N TYR A 52 -29.47 -11.35 4.13
CA TYR A 52 -29.07 -10.81 2.83
C TYR A 52 -28.29 -9.48 2.95
N TYR A 53 -28.09 -8.97 4.18
CA TYR A 53 -27.44 -7.68 4.40
C TYR A 53 -26.10 -7.57 3.67
N THR A 54 -25.21 -8.54 3.86
CA THR A 54 -23.88 -8.57 3.22
C THR A 54 -23.97 -8.48 1.70
N ILE A 55 -24.86 -9.25 1.08
CA ILE A 55 -25.03 -9.28 -0.38
C ILE A 55 -25.55 -7.94 -0.87
N LEU A 56 -26.59 -7.39 -0.21
CA LEU A 56 -27.19 -6.11 -0.59
C LEU A 56 -26.20 -4.95 -0.46
N MET A 57 -25.41 -4.91 0.63
CA MET A 57 -24.40 -3.88 0.83
C MET A 57 -23.30 -3.95 -0.24
N CYS A 58 -22.82 -5.15 -0.55
CA CYS A 58 -21.81 -5.34 -1.60
C CYS A 58 -22.37 -4.99 -3.01
N LEU A 59 -23.62 -5.31 -3.31
CA LEU A 59 -24.27 -4.91 -4.56
C LEU A 59 -24.43 -3.39 -4.64
N GLY A 60 -24.92 -2.75 -3.57
CA GLY A 60 -25.04 -1.30 -3.48
C GLY A 60 -23.69 -0.60 -3.67
N GLY A 61 -22.65 -1.11 -3.01
CA GLY A 61 -21.27 -0.66 -3.19
C GLY A 61 -20.81 -0.79 -4.65
N GLY A 62 -21.11 -1.92 -5.31
CA GLY A 62 -20.81 -2.13 -6.72
C GLY A 62 -21.48 -1.11 -7.64
N VAL A 63 -22.75 -0.78 -7.40
CA VAL A 63 -23.47 0.27 -8.15
C VAL A 63 -22.79 1.63 -7.94
N LEU A 64 -22.51 2.02 -6.69
CA LEU A 64 -21.89 3.31 -6.37
C LEU A 64 -20.49 3.43 -6.99
N ILE A 65 -19.65 2.39 -6.86
CA ILE A 65 -18.32 2.35 -7.47
C ILE A 65 -18.40 2.45 -8.99
N GLY A 66 -19.31 1.71 -9.60
CA GLY A 66 -19.50 1.73 -11.05
C GLY A 66 -19.95 3.08 -11.58
N LEU A 67 -20.89 3.74 -10.88
CA LEU A 67 -21.33 5.10 -11.20
C LEU A 67 -20.19 6.11 -11.01
N PHE A 68 -19.45 5.99 -9.92
CA PHE A 68 -18.28 6.84 -9.67
C PHE A 68 -17.25 6.74 -10.79
N HIS A 69 -16.92 5.52 -11.22
CA HIS A 69 -15.96 5.30 -12.31
C HIS A 69 -16.46 5.83 -13.66
N ARG A 70 -17.76 5.80 -13.89
CA ARG A 70 -18.35 6.37 -15.11
C ARG A 70 -18.20 7.88 -15.17
N VAL A 71 -18.31 8.58 -14.03
CA VAL A 71 -18.27 10.04 -13.95
C VAL A 71 -16.84 10.56 -13.84
N TYR A 72 -16.03 9.97 -12.95
CA TYR A 72 -14.72 10.51 -12.57
C TYR A 72 -13.53 9.70 -13.12
N GLY A 73 -13.78 8.50 -13.63
CA GLY A 73 -12.74 7.57 -14.07
C GLY A 73 -12.32 6.57 -13.00
N PRO A 74 -11.41 5.63 -13.35
CA PRO A 74 -11.02 4.50 -12.51
C PRO A 74 -9.99 4.87 -11.43
N TYR A 75 -10.39 5.63 -10.41
CA TYR A 75 -9.57 5.98 -9.24
C TYR A 75 -9.83 5.02 -8.06
N PRO A 76 -8.87 4.89 -7.10
CA PRO A 76 -7.46 5.26 -7.21
C PRO A 76 -6.71 4.45 -8.27
N GLU A 77 -5.60 5.01 -8.76
CA GLU A 77 -4.70 4.26 -9.64
C GLU A 77 -4.06 3.10 -8.86
N ARG A 78 -3.58 2.08 -9.56
CA ARG A 78 -2.78 1.02 -8.93
C ARG A 78 -1.50 1.62 -8.35
N MET A 79 -1.07 1.17 -7.18
CA MET A 79 0.13 1.69 -6.52
C MET A 79 1.35 1.75 -7.46
N ALA A 80 1.57 0.69 -8.25
CA ALA A 80 2.68 0.65 -9.21
C ALA A 80 2.57 1.73 -10.30
N GLU A 81 1.36 2.03 -10.78
CA GLU A 81 1.08 3.07 -11.78
C GLU A 81 1.32 4.46 -11.19
N SER A 82 0.86 4.71 -9.96
CA SER A 82 1.09 5.98 -9.25
C SER A 82 2.58 6.25 -9.03
N VAL A 83 3.33 5.24 -8.58
CA VAL A 83 4.79 5.36 -8.38
C VAL A 83 5.53 5.54 -9.71
N LYS A 84 5.15 4.80 -10.76
CA LYS A 84 5.72 4.95 -12.09
C LYS A 84 5.47 6.35 -12.64
N ARG A 85 4.25 6.87 -12.51
CA ARG A 85 3.91 8.23 -12.93
C ARG A 85 4.83 9.27 -12.28
N VAL A 86 5.03 9.21 -10.97
CA VAL A 86 5.91 10.16 -10.27
C VAL A 86 7.37 10.00 -10.72
N LYS A 87 7.84 8.78 -10.99
CA LYS A 87 9.20 8.56 -11.53
C LYS A 87 9.37 9.15 -12.92
N ASP A 88 8.37 9.01 -13.79
CA ASP A 88 8.46 9.43 -15.19
C ASP A 88 8.21 10.94 -15.35
N THR A 89 7.25 11.51 -14.60
CA THR A 89 6.83 12.90 -14.75
C THR A 89 7.32 13.85 -13.65
N GLY A 90 7.84 13.30 -12.54
CA GLY A 90 8.21 14.09 -11.35
C GLY A 90 7.03 14.70 -10.60
N THR A 91 5.78 14.42 -11.00
CA THR A 91 4.58 15.04 -10.42
C THR A 91 3.46 14.01 -10.24
N TYR A 92 2.52 14.33 -9.30
CA TYR A 92 1.28 13.59 -9.10
C TYR A 92 0.09 14.57 -9.07
N PRO A 93 -1.06 14.23 -9.66
CA PRO A 93 -2.19 15.15 -9.79
C PRO A 93 -2.94 15.35 -8.46
N TYR A 94 -2.34 16.11 -7.53
CA TYR A 94 -2.89 16.34 -6.18
C TYR A 94 -4.24 17.08 -6.17
N ARG A 95 -4.63 17.79 -7.24
CA ARG A 95 -5.97 18.36 -7.39
C ARG A 95 -7.08 17.31 -7.43
N LYS A 96 -6.75 16.08 -7.84
CA LYS A 96 -7.68 14.96 -7.89
C LYS A 96 -7.72 14.14 -6.59
N LEU A 97 -6.98 14.55 -5.54
CA LEU A 97 -6.95 13.84 -4.26
C LEU A 97 -8.34 13.62 -3.64
N PRO A 98 -9.27 14.60 -3.64
CA PRO A 98 -10.62 14.35 -3.09
C PRO A 98 -11.33 13.20 -3.81
N MET A 99 -11.23 13.11 -5.13
CA MET A 99 -11.82 12.02 -5.92
C MET A 99 -11.14 10.68 -5.61
N ILE A 100 -9.81 10.68 -5.49
CA ILE A 100 -9.01 9.48 -5.18
C ILE A 100 -9.38 8.93 -3.80
N VAL A 101 -9.49 9.79 -2.81
CA VAL A 101 -9.87 9.44 -1.43
C VAL A 101 -11.30 8.92 -1.37
N SER A 102 -12.26 9.60 -2.03
CA SER A 102 -13.65 9.16 -2.09
C SER A 102 -13.80 7.78 -2.75
N ALA A 103 -13.10 7.55 -3.86
CA ALA A 103 -13.10 6.26 -4.53
C ALA A 103 -12.52 5.13 -3.67
N SER A 104 -11.46 5.43 -2.90
CA SER A 104 -10.86 4.48 -1.98
C SER A 104 -11.83 4.13 -0.84
N PHE A 105 -12.52 5.13 -0.27
CA PHE A 105 -13.51 4.90 0.77
C PHE A 105 -14.68 4.05 0.29
N LEU A 106 -15.17 4.24 -0.93
CA LEU A 106 -16.24 3.40 -1.47
C LEU A 106 -15.85 1.93 -1.46
N SER A 107 -14.65 1.58 -1.92
CA SER A 107 -14.19 0.18 -1.90
C SER A 107 -14.03 -0.38 -0.49
N LEU A 108 -13.54 0.43 0.48
CA LEU A 108 -13.33 0.00 1.86
C LEU A 108 -14.63 -0.12 2.63
N PHE A 109 -15.55 0.86 2.49
CA PHE A 109 -16.81 0.91 3.24
C PHE A 109 -17.76 -0.22 2.87
N PHE A 110 -17.78 -0.60 1.61
CA PHE A 110 -18.68 -1.65 1.13
C PHE A 110 -18.07 -3.06 1.15
N GLY A 111 -17.02 -3.27 1.96
CA GLY A 111 -16.49 -4.59 2.27
C GLY A 111 -15.50 -5.16 1.26
N GLY A 112 -14.98 -4.33 0.35
CA GLY A 112 -14.02 -4.78 -0.68
C GLY A 112 -12.86 -5.57 -0.08
N ALA A 113 -12.54 -6.73 -0.69
CA ALA A 113 -11.41 -7.57 -0.28
C ALA A 113 -10.07 -6.95 -0.70
N VAL A 114 -9.88 -5.67 -0.37
CA VAL A 114 -8.72 -4.84 -0.75
C VAL A 114 -8.25 -4.02 0.45
N GLY A 115 -6.97 -3.65 0.44
CA GLY A 115 -6.39 -2.84 1.50
C GLY A 115 -6.42 -1.33 1.17
N PRO A 116 -6.21 -0.48 2.19
CA PRO A 116 -6.19 0.97 2.04
C PRO A 116 -4.93 1.49 1.33
N GLU A 117 -3.94 0.63 1.04
CA GLU A 117 -2.59 1.01 0.63
C GLU A 117 -2.57 1.81 -0.68
N SER A 118 -3.43 1.46 -1.64
CA SER A 118 -3.52 2.15 -2.93
C SER A 118 -4.00 3.60 -2.76
N GLY A 119 -5.03 3.81 -1.94
CA GLY A 119 -5.51 5.13 -1.56
C GLY A 119 -4.47 5.92 -0.76
N LEU A 120 -3.83 5.27 0.23
CA LEU A 120 -2.78 5.88 1.06
C LEU A 120 -1.57 6.33 0.24
N VAL A 121 -1.07 5.47 -0.66
CA VAL A 121 0.08 5.82 -1.51
C VAL A 121 -0.26 6.98 -2.43
N SER A 122 -1.44 6.95 -3.05
CA SER A 122 -1.90 8.05 -3.89
C SER A 122 -2.05 9.36 -3.11
N LEU A 123 -2.60 9.29 -1.89
CA LEU A 123 -2.73 10.43 -0.99
C LEU A 123 -1.35 10.99 -0.59
N LEU A 124 -0.43 10.13 -0.15
CA LEU A 124 0.93 10.51 0.22
C LEU A 124 1.68 11.14 -0.96
N LEU A 125 1.67 10.50 -2.14
CA LEU A 125 2.33 11.03 -3.33
C LEU A 125 1.76 12.39 -3.72
N GLY A 126 0.45 12.55 -3.67
CA GLY A 126 -0.20 13.82 -3.98
C GLY A 126 0.14 14.92 -2.98
N LEU A 127 0.08 14.63 -1.67
CA LEU A 127 0.45 15.60 -0.63
C LEU A 127 1.94 15.95 -0.66
N CYS A 128 2.83 14.99 -0.91
CA CYS A 128 4.25 15.26 -1.06
C CYS A 128 4.55 16.12 -2.30
N CYS A 129 3.92 15.83 -3.45
CA CYS A 129 4.07 16.66 -4.64
C CYS A 129 3.52 18.08 -4.44
N TRP A 130 2.35 18.21 -3.79
CA TRP A 130 1.81 19.49 -3.40
C TRP A 130 2.77 20.26 -2.50
N ALA A 131 3.30 19.62 -1.46
CA ALA A 131 4.26 20.23 -0.55
C ALA A 131 5.53 20.69 -1.27
N MET A 132 6.07 19.85 -2.16
CA MET A 132 7.27 20.21 -2.95
C MET A 132 7.02 21.40 -3.86
N ASP A 133 5.86 21.48 -4.50
CA ASP A 133 5.48 22.62 -5.35
C ASP A 133 5.34 23.89 -4.50
N GLN A 134 4.69 23.82 -3.33
CA GLN A 134 4.55 24.96 -2.41
C GLN A 134 5.90 25.44 -1.86
N PHE A 135 6.78 24.52 -1.45
CA PHE A 135 8.13 24.89 -1.00
C PHE A 135 8.96 25.48 -2.11
N GLY A 136 8.85 24.97 -3.35
CA GLY A 136 9.50 25.54 -4.51
C GLY A 136 9.06 26.99 -4.75
N LEU A 137 7.76 27.24 -4.68
CA LEU A 137 7.17 28.57 -4.85
C LEU A 137 7.59 29.53 -3.71
N ALA A 138 7.52 29.06 -2.45
CA ALA A 138 7.93 29.86 -1.31
C ALA A 138 9.42 30.24 -1.39
N ARG A 139 10.28 29.28 -1.76
CA ARG A 139 11.71 29.52 -1.96
C ARG A 139 11.99 30.49 -3.10
N TRP A 140 11.28 30.34 -4.24
CA TRP A 140 11.40 31.26 -5.35
C TRP A 140 11.06 32.70 -4.95
N LYS A 141 9.94 32.91 -4.24
CA LYS A 141 9.56 34.23 -3.70
C LYS A 141 10.62 34.79 -2.75
N MET A 142 11.12 33.95 -1.85
CA MET A 142 12.16 34.37 -0.90
C MET A 142 13.44 34.83 -1.62
N VAL A 143 13.90 34.05 -2.60
CA VAL A 143 15.09 34.40 -3.40
C VAL A 143 14.88 35.71 -4.19
N THR A 144 13.69 35.88 -4.81
CA THR A 144 13.36 37.08 -5.57
C THR A 144 13.30 38.32 -4.69
N LEU A 145 12.75 38.18 -3.46
CA LEU A 145 12.70 39.29 -2.50
C LEU A 145 14.07 39.66 -1.96
N ILE A 146 14.92 38.71 -1.66
CA ILE A 146 16.31 38.95 -1.22
C ILE A 146 17.11 39.60 -2.33
N ALA A 147 16.91 39.20 -3.60
CA ALA A 147 17.57 39.83 -4.74
C ALA A 147 17.13 41.28 -4.95
N GLY A 148 15.85 41.61 -4.64
CA GLY A 148 15.34 42.98 -4.71
C GLY A 148 15.68 43.85 -3.50
N ASN A 149 15.87 43.29 -2.33
CA ASN A 149 16.24 44.00 -1.09
C ASN A 149 17.07 43.13 -0.16
N PRO A 150 18.40 43.32 -0.15
CA PRO A 150 19.32 42.52 0.69
C PRO A 150 19.12 42.69 2.21
N TYR A 151 18.44 43.76 2.64
CA TYR A 151 18.22 44.11 4.06
C TYR A 151 16.89 43.61 4.63
N ILE A 152 16.22 42.65 3.97
CA ILE A 152 14.95 42.09 4.44
C ILE A 152 15.08 41.45 5.84
N ARG A 153 14.16 41.86 6.74
CA ARG A 153 14.11 41.28 8.11
C ARG A 153 13.64 39.82 8.10
N LYS A 154 14.18 39.00 8.99
CA LYS A 154 13.81 37.57 9.17
C LYS A 154 12.31 37.36 9.35
N LYS A 155 11.60 38.30 10.00
CA LYS A 155 10.13 38.25 10.18
C LYS A 155 9.37 38.35 8.84
N GLU A 156 9.90 39.07 7.89
CA GLU A 156 9.30 39.18 6.54
C GLU A 156 9.55 37.92 5.72
N LEU A 157 10.76 37.34 5.80
CA LEU A 157 11.07 36.05 5.18
C LEU A 157 10.17 34.93 5.73
N PHE A 158 9.93 34.92 7.05
CA PHE A 158 8.98 33.99 7.66
C PHE A 158 7.57 34.16 7.12
N ARG A 159 7.06 35.40 7.04
CA ARG A 159 5.74 35.70 6.49
C ARG A 159 5.62 35.24 5.02
N VAL A 160 6.65 35.46 4.22
CA VAL A 160 6.67 35.05 2.81
C VAL A 160 6.68 33.53 2.67
N MET A 161 7.45 32.83 3.50
CA MET A 161 7.43 31.37 3.54
C MET A 161 6.07 30.84 3.95
N ALA A 162 5.49 31.38 5.02
CA ALA A 162 4.17 30.98 5.51
C ALA A 162 3.07 31.25 4.45
N ALA A 163 3.06 32.45 3.88
CA ALA A 163 2.12 32.80 2.82
C ALA A 163 2.32 31.96 1.55
N GLY A 164 3.57 31.64 1.21
CA GLY A 164 3.91 30.80 0.06
C GLY A 164 3.34 29.39 0.13
N LEU A 165 3.19 28.84 1.34
CA LEU A 165 2.62 27.50 1.54
C LEU A 165 1.11 27.40 1.26
N PHE A 166 0.39 28.53 1.29
CA PHE A 166 -1.07 28.57 1.11
C PHE A 166 -1.52 29.16 -0.23
N LEU A 167 -0.58 29.55 -1.10
CA LEU A 167 -0.92 30.10 -2.41
C LEU A 167 -1.22 28.99 -3.42
N PRO A 168 -2.27 29.14 -4.24
CA PRO A 168 -2.50 28.22 -5.34
C PRO A 168 -1.33 28.27 -6.34
N PRO A 169 -0.74 27.12 -6.68
CA PRO A 169 0.45 27.06 -7.54
C PRO A 169 0.21 27.56 -8.98
N ASP A 170 -1.05 27.73 -9.38
CA ASP A 170 -1.43 28.16 -10.73
C ASP A 170 -1.37 29.65 -10.97
N GLN A 171 -1.31 30.44 -9.91
CA GLN A 171 -1.29 31.91 -10.03
C GLN A 171 0.10 32.45 -10.34
N ILE A 172 1.13 31.63 -10.26
CA ILE A 172 2.50 32.06 -10.49
C ILE A 172 3.24 30.98 -11.29
N VAL A 173 3.58 31.31 -12.53
CA VAL A 173 4.50 30.52 -13.34
C VAL A 173 5.90 30.73 -12.76
N TYR A 174 6.38 29.76 -11.95
CA TYR A 174 7.77 29.72 -11.54
C TYR A 174 8.53 28.66 -12.34
N ASP A 175 9.74 29.01 -12.75
CA ASP A 175 10.58 28.10 -13.52
C ASP A 175 11.18 27.04 -12.58
N LYS A 176 10.60 25.84 -12.59
CA LYS A 176 11.07 24.68 -11.79
C LYS A 176 12.55 24.36 -12.07
N GLY A 177 13.08 24.73 -13.24
CA GLY A 177 14.48 24.49 -13.62
C GLY A 177 15.50 25.43 -12.97
N LYS A 178 15.06 26.64 -12.58
CA LYS A 178 15.97 27.66 -11.98
C LYS A 178 16.30 27.40 -10.51
N ILE A 179 15.45 26.66 -9.79
CA ILE A 179 15.65 26.34 -8.37
C ILE A 179 15.79 24.83 -8.22
N SER A 180 16.99 24.33 -8.48
CA SER A 180 17.31 22.94 -8.22
C SER A 180 17.64 22.74 -6.73
N TRP A 181 17.03 21.71 -6.15
CA TRP A 181 17.35 21.27 -4.80
C TRP A 181 18.65 20.47 -4.82
N LYS A 182 19.60 20.83 -3.94
CA LYS A 182 20.78 19.98 -3.74
C LYS A 182 20.31 18.64 -3.13
N ARG A 183 20.83 17.52 -3.62
CA ARG A 183 20.46 16.16 -3.15
C ARG A 183 20.53 16.01 -1.61
N LYS A 184 21.52 16.66 -0.98
CA LYS A 184 21.65 16.69 0.49
C LYS A 184 20.49 17.41 1.17
N GLU A 185 19.98 18.50 0.59
CA GLU A 185 18.82 19.24 1.13
C GLU A 185 17.53 18.44 0.99
N GLN A 186 17.34 17.75 -0.14
CA GLN A 186 16.20 16.85 -0.34
C GLN A 186 16.17 15.72 0.67
N ILE A 187 17.32 15.08 0.90
CA ILE A 187 17.43 13.99 1.89
C ILE A 187 17.16 14.53 3.31
N ALA A 188 17.78 15.64 3.69
CA ALA A 188 17.59 16.23 5.01
C ALA A 188 16.13 16.64 5.25
N SER A 189 15.48 17.27 4.26
CA SER A 189 14.08 17.65 4.36
C SER A 189 13.15 16.42 4.43
N GLY A 190 13.42 15.38 3.65
CA GLY A 190 12.68 14.13 3.71
C GLY A 190 12.77 13.44 5.07
N ILE A 191 13.99 13.38 5.65
CA ILE A 191 14.20 12.79 6.98
C ILE A 191 13.48 13.60 8.07
N THR A 192 13.61 14.94 8.07
CA THR A 192 12.98 15.79 9.10
C THR A 192 11.45 15.75 8.99
N ALA A 193 10.89 15.81 7.77
CA ALA A 193 9.45 15.67 7.54
C ALA A 193 8.95 14.29 7.97
N GLY A 194 9.69 13.22 7.65
CA GLY A 194 9.36 11.85 8.02
C GLY A 194 9.37 11.63 9.53
N LEU A 195 10.40 12.10 10.24
CA LEU A 195 10.48 11.99 11.70
C LEU A 195 9.37 12.78 12.40
N ALA A 196 9.12 14.02 11.97
CA ALA A 196 8.05 14.84 12.52
C ALA A 196 6.67 14.20 12.24
N GLY A 197 6.49 13.66 11.04
CA GLY A 197 5.28 12.94 10.68
C GLY A 197 5.05 11.70 11.52
N LEU A 198 6.06 10.88 11.73
CA LEU A 198 5.99 9.69 12.61
C LEU A 198 5.64 10.08 14.04
N ALA A 199 6.28 11.13 14.59
CA ALA A 199 6.00 11.61 15.94
C ALA A 199 4.54 12.05 16.11
N VAL A 200 3.99 12.80 15.13
CA VAL A 200 2.58 13.23 15.15
C VAL A 200 1.64 12.05 14.96
N TYR A 201 1.95 11.11 14.06
CA TYR A 201 1.14 9.91 13.85
C TYR A 201 1.03 9.07 15.12
N GLU A 202 2.15 8.83 15.83
CA GLU A 202 2.14 8.10 17.09
C GLU A 202 1.45 8.88 18.22
N LEU A 203 1.61 10.21 18.27
CA LEU A 203 0.87 11.06 19.22
C LEU A 203 -0.64 10.95 18.99
N LEU A 204 -1.12 11.02 17.76
CA LEU A 204 -2.54 10.87 17.43
C LEU A 204 -3.05 9.45 17.75
N ASN A 205 -2.26 8.42 17.49
CA ASN A 205 -2.57 7.04 17.90
C ASN A 205 -2.69 6.89 19.42
N PHE A 206 -1.83 7.58 20.17
CA PHE A 206 -1.87 7.58 21.63
C PHE A 206 -3.12 8.30 22.16
N CYS A 207 -3.44 9.48 21.60
CA CYS A 207 -4.59 10.29 22.07
C CYS A 207 -5.96 9.73 21.66
N PHE A 208 -6.06 9.18 20.44
CA PHE A 208 -7.35 8.83 19.82
C PHE A 208 -7.49 7.35 19.44
N GLY A 209 -6.53 6.53 19.85
CA GLY A 209 -6.47 5.11 19.53
C GLY A 209 -5.87 4.81 18.17
N ARG A 210 -5.31 3.61 18.04
CA ARG A 210 -4.63 3.15 16.82
C ARG A 210 -5.63 2.97 15.69
N CYS A 211 -5.31 3.55 14.53
CA CYS A 211 -6.13 3.46 13.32
C CYS A 211 -5.77 2.25 12.45
N LEU A 212 -4.51 1.91 12.39
CA LEU A 212 -4.00 0.72 11.72
C LEU A 212 -3.26 -0.10 12.76
N ALA A 213 -3.91 -1.14 13.25
CA ALA A 213 -3.19 -2.15 14.00
C ALA A 213 -2.35 -2.94 12.98
N VAL A 214 -1.07 -2.58 12.86
CA VAL A 214 -0.09 -3.48 12.26
C VAL A 214 0.25 -4.48 13.37
N PRO A 215 -0.30 -5.70 13.31
CA PRO A 215 -0.07 -6.67 14.37
C PRO A 215 1.37 -7.14 14.25
N HIS A 216 2.17 -6.86 15.27
CA HIS A 216 3.44 -7.53 15.43
C HIS A 216 3.19 -8.91 16.00
N LEU A 217 3.36 -9.92 15.17
CA LEU A 217 3.27 -11.32 15.60
C LEU A 217 4.43 -11.62 16.55
N HIS A 218 4.13 -12.26 17.67
CA HIS A 218 5.12 -12.60 18.67
C HIS A 218 5.78 -13.93 18.26
N GLY A 219 7.08 -13.91 18.01
CA GLY A 219 7.77 -15.06 17.45
C GLY A 219 8.02 -16.22 18.43
N GLY A 220 8.04 -17.42 17.92
CA GLY A 220 8.46 -18.64 18.58
C GLY A 220 9.95 -18.95 18.44
N VAL A 221 10.46 -19.93 19.19
CA VAL A 221 11.81 -20.46 19.05
C VAL A 221 11.76 -21.65 18.08
N LEU A 222 12.62 -21.63 17.07
CA LEU A 222 12.72 -22.74 16.10
C LEU A 222 13.43 -23.94 16.71
N ILE A 223 12.79 -25.10 16.63
CA ILE A 223 13.38 -26.38 16.98
C ILE A 223 13.92 -27.04 15.71
N LEU A 224 15.06 -27.72 15.80
CA LEU A 224 15.80 -28.34 14.69
C LEU A 224 14.98 -29.37 13.87
N ARG A 225 13.88 -29.87 14.45
CA ARG A 225 12.94 -30.85 13.87
C ARG A 225 12.20 -30.34 12.62
N ASP A 226 12.14 -29.03 12.44
CA ASP A 226 11.30 -28.38 11.42
C ASP A 226 12.00 -28.17 10.07
N LYS A 227 13.27 -28.60 9.91
CA LYS A 227 14.07 -28.32 8.69
C LYS A 227 13.46 -28.87 7.41
N VAL A 228 12.83 -30.05 7.47
CA VAL A 228 12.16 -30.63 6.28
C VAL A 228 10.90 -29.84 5.96
N ALA A 229 10.18 -29.41 6.99
CA ALA A 229 8.97 -28.60 6.84
C ALA A 229 9.26 -27.23 6.21
N VAL A 230 10.44 -26.64 6.42
CA VAL A 230 10.85 -25.35 5.80
C VAL A 230 10.74 -25.41 4.29
N ILE A 231 11.25 -26.47 3.65
CA ILE A 231 11.21 -26.63 2.20
C ILE A 231 9.76 -26.71 1.71
N LEU A 232 8.95 -27.54 2.37
CA LEU A 232 7.54 -27.70 2.04
C LEU A 232 6.76 -26.39 2.18
N LEU A 233 6.97 -25.63 3.25
CA LEU A 233 6.30 -24.35 3.51
C LEU A 233 6.66 -23.29 2.48
N VAL A 234 7.94 -23.22 2.09
CA VAL A 234 8.37 -22.31 1.03
C VAL A 234 7.71 -22.69 -0.32
N ILE A 235 7.64 -24.00 -0.65
CA ILE A 235 6.93 -24.48 -1.83
C ILE A 235 5.44 -24.12 -1.79
N VAL A 236 4.77 -24.28 -0.64
CA VAL A 236 3.37 -23.88 -0.44
C VAL A 236 3.20 -22.38 -0.66
N GLY A 237 4.09 -21.55 -0.11
CA GLY A 237 4.06 -20.10 -0.32
C GLY A 237 4.24 -19.70 -1.78
N ILE A 238 5.17 -20.34 -2.51
CA ILE A 238 5.38 -20.15 -3.94
C ILE A 238 4.13 -20.58 -4.73
N ALA A 239 3.56 -21.73 -4.42
CA ALA A 239 2.34 -22.24 -5.07
C ALA A 239 1.15 -21.27 -4.85
N ALA A 240 0.97 -20.75 -3.64
CA ALA A 240 -0.02 -19.72 -3.35
C ALA A 240 0.26 -18.42 -4.14
N GLY A 241 1.53 -18.05 -4.33
CA GLY A 241 1.93 -16.91 -5.15
C GLY A 241 1.59 -17.10 -6.63
N TYR A 242 1.85 -18.27 -7.19
CA TYR A 242 1.42 -18.60 -8.55
C TYR A 242 -0.11 -18.60 -8.68
N LEU A 243 -0.80 -19.15 -7.70
CA LEU A 243 -2.27 -19.15 -7.69
C LEU A 243 -2.84 -17.72 -7.70
N TYR A 244 -2.24 -16.81 -6.91
CA TYR A 244 -2.57 -15.38 -6.98
C TYR A 244 -2.38 -14.80 -8.38
N LEU A 245 -1.24 -15.07 -9.04
CA LEU A 245 -0.97 -14.57 -10.39
C LEU A 245 -1.92 -15.17 -11.45
N ILE A 246 -2.30 -16.44 -11.30
CA ILE A 246 -3.31 -17.08 -12.15
C ILE A 246 -4.67 -16.38 -11.95
N PHE A 247 -5.11 -16.19 -10.71
CA PHE A 247 -6.36 -15.48 -10.40
C PHE A 247 -6.35 -14.06 -10.96
N GLN A 248 -5.22 -13.36 -10.85
CA GLN A 248 -5.04 -12.03 -11.42
C GLN A 248 -5.23 -12.06 -12.95
N LYS A 249 -4.60 -13.01 -13.63
CA LYS A 249 -4.70 -13.14 -15.09
C LYS A 249 -6.11 -13.47 -15.55
N VAL A 250 -6.75 -14.45 -14.89
CA VAL A 250 -8.13 -14.86 -15.20
C VAL A 250 -9.11 -13.72 -14.95
N SER A 251 -9.02 -13.07 -13.79
CA SER A 251 -9.89 -11.94 -13.46
C SER A 251 -9.67 -10.76 -14.42
N SER A 252 -8.42 -10.44 -14.73
CA SER A 252 -8.07 -9.37 -15.68
C SER A 252 -8.61 -9.65 -17.09
N TRP A 253 -8.52 -10.89 -17.57
CA TRP A 253 -9.07 -11.29 -18.86
C TRP A 253 -10.61 -11.19 -18.86
N PHE A 254 -11.27 -11.71 -17.84
CA PHE A 254 -12.73 -11.72 -17.74
C PHE A 254 -13.29 -10.30 -17.66
N PHE A 255 -12.86 -9.51 -16.68
CA PHE A 255 -13.33 -8.13 -16.48
C PHE A 255 -12.78 -7.16 -17.54
N GLY A 256 -11.65 -7.47 -18.17
CA GLY A 256 -11.11 -6.73 -19.31
C GLY A 256 -12.05 -6.74 -20.50
N LYS A 257 -12.56 -7.92 -20.90
CA LYS A 257 -13.55 -8.05 -21.99
C LYS A 257 -14.83 -7.26 -21.75
N LEU A 258 -15.28 -7.20 -20.48
CA LEU A 258 -16.48 -6.43 -20.13
C LEU A 258 -16.18 -4.93 -20.12
N ARG A 259 -14.96 -4.53 -19.77
CA ARG A 259 -14.53 -3.12 -19.81
C ARG A 259 -14.43 -2.56 -21.21
N GLU A 260 -13.97 -3.35 -22.17
CA GLU A 260 -13.96 -2.99 -23.60
C GLU A 260 -15.35 -2.66 -24.15
N LYS A 261 -16.41 -3.26 -23.57
CA LYS A 261 -17.81 -2.98 -23.90
C LYS A 261 -18.41 -1.79 -23.15
N ASN A 262 -17.59 -0.95 -22.48
CA ASN A 262 -18.03 0.18 -21.65
C ASN A 262 -19.02 -0.18 -20.51
N LEU A 263 -18.98 -1.41 -20.03
CA LEU A 263 -19.85 -1.91 -18.96
C LEU A 263 -19.25 -1.72 -17.55
N ALA A 264 -18.68 -0.55 -17.27
CA ALA A 264 -17.99 -0.28 -16.00
C ALA A 264 -18.89 -0.50 -14.77
N VAL A 265 -20.15 -0.07 -14.84
CA VAL A 265 -21.12 -0.28 -13.75
C VAL A 265 -21.42 -1.77 -13.57
N PHE A 266 -21.68 -2.48 -14.65
CA PHE A 266 -21.95 -3.91 -14.60
C PHE A 266 -20.75 -4.69 -14.02
N ASN A 267 -19.52 -4.33 -14.40
CA ASN A 267 -18.31 -4.92 -13.84
C ASN A 267 -18.25 -4.78 -12.31
N ALA A 268 -18.45 -3.56 -11.80
CA ALA A 268 -18.39 -3.30 -10.37
C ALA A 268 -19.51 -4.00 -9.60
N VAL A 269 -20.72 -4.07 -10.16
CA VAL A 269 -21.86 -4.79 -9.59
C VAL A 269 -21.60 -6.30 -9.56
N LEU A 270 -21.05 -6.86 -10.64
CA LEU A 270 -20.71 -8.29 -10.69
C LEU A 270 -19.62 -8.64 -9.66
N GLY A 271 -18.59 -7.78 -9.53
CA GLY A 271 -17.60 -7.92 -8.48
C GLY A 271 -18.22 -7.85 -7.09
N GLY A 272 -19.14 -6.92 -6.85
CA GLY A 272 -19.91 -6.80 -5.61
C GLY A 272 -20.77 -8.02 -5.32
N LEU A 273 -21.39 -8.62 -6.34
CA LEU A 273 -22.16 -9.85 -6.19
C LEU A 273 -21.27 -11.02 -5.74
N VAL A 274 -20.13 -11.23 -6.40
CA VAL A 274 -19.17 -12.29 -6.03
C VAL A 274 -18.65 -12.05 -4.62
N LEU A 275 -18.30 -10.80 -4.29
CA LEU A 275 -17.87 -10.40 -2.95
C LEU A 275 -18.94 -10.68 -1.90
N GLY A 276 -20.19 -10.30 -2.15
CA GLY A 276 -21.30 -10.50 -1.23
C GLY A 276 -21.66 -11.96 -1.00
N LEU A 277 -21.67 -12.79 -2.05
CA LEU A 277 -21.92 -14.22 -1.95
C LEU A 277 -20.82 -14.95 -1.16
N ILE A 278 -19.57 -14.70 -1.49
CA ILE A 278 -18.44 -15.32 -0.79
C ILE A 278 -18.33 -14.76 0.64
N GLY A 279 -18.49 -13.45 0.82
CA GLY A 279 -18.42 -12.79 2.11
C GLY A 279 -19.52 -13.22 3.08
N SER A 280 -20.71 -13.55 2.60
CA SER A 280 -21.78 -14.11 3.45
C SER A 280 -21.46 -15.52 3.94
N ALA A 281 -20.76 -16.34 3.14
CA ALA A 281 -20.34 -17.69 3.52
C ALA A 281 -19.04 -17.70 4.33
N LEU A 282 -18.08 -16.82 3.98
CA LEU A 282 -16.75 -16.73 4.59
C LEU A 282 -16.41 -15.25 4.93
N PRO A 283 -16.96 -14.70 6.04
CA PRO A 283 -16.79 -13.29 6.39
C PRO A 283 -15.34 -12.82 6.52
N MET A 284 -14.42 -13.70 6.94
CA MET A 284 -12.99 -13.41 7.06
C MET A 284 -12.31 -13.08 5.72
N THR A 285 -12.93 -13.41 4.58
CA THR A 285 -12.41 -13.11 3.25
C THR A 285 -12.70 -11.68 2.81
N MET A 286 -13.60 -10.97 3.46
CA MET A 286 -13.93 -9.58 3.20
C MET A 286 -12.85 -8.61 3.71
N PHE A 287 -12.92 -7.35 3.33
CA PHE A 287 -12.01 -6.26 3.73
C PHE A 287 -10.54 -6.53 3.41
N SER A 288 -9.66 -5.74 3.99
CA SER A 288 -8.21 -5.93 3.85
C SER A 288 -7.68 -7.17 4.57
N GLY A 289 -8.37 -7.62 5.61
CA GLY A 289 -7.88 -8.64 6.54
C GLY A 289 -6.95 -8.12 7.64
N GLY A 290 -6.58 -6.82 7.61
CA GLY A 290 -5.65 -6.25 8.59
C GLY A 290 -6.08 -6.44 10.04
N ASN A 291 -7.35 -6.15 10.35
CA ASN A 291 -7.89 -6.35 11.70
C ASN A 291 -7.96 -7.84 12.10
N ASN A 292 -8.18 -8.73 11.12
CA ASN A 292 -8.28 -10.16 11.35
C ASN A 292 -6.90 -10.82 11.54
N ILE A 293 -5.80 -10.20 11.11
CA ILE A 293 -4.43 -10.75 11.29
C ILE A 293 -4.13 -10.95 12.77
N GLN A 294 -4.43 -9.95 13.60
CA GLN A 294 -4.19 -10.03 15.04
C GLN A 294 -5.13 -11.04 15.72
N ALA A 295 -6.41 -11.02 15.38
CA ALA A 295 -7.39 -11.97 15.91
C ALA A 295 -7.01 -13.41 15.55
N MET A 296 -6.55 -13.63 14.32
CA MET A 296 -6.16 -14.96 13.84
C MET A 296 -4.99 -15.56 14.64
N GLN A 297 -4.05 -14.75 15.12
CA GLN A 297 -2.95 -15.24 15.97
C GLN A 297 -3.43 -15.94 17.23
N TYR A 298 -4.55 -15.48 17.82
CA TYR A 298 -5.10 -16.05 19.04
C TYR A 298 -6.24 -17.05 18.79
N GLU A 299 -6.86 -16.98 17.64
CA GLU A 299 -8.09 -17.70 17.34
C GLU A 299 -7.96 -18.78 16.27
N TYR A 300 -6.78 -18.93 15.62
CA TYR A 300 -6.60 -19.89 14.53
C TYR A 300 -6.97 -21.32 14.92
N LEU A 301 -6.79 -21.72 16.19
CA LEU A 301 -7.16 -23.03 16.70
C LEU A 301 -8.68 -23.28 16.77
N LYS A 302 -9.49 -22.23 16.69
CA LYS A 302 -10.97 -22.36 16.62
C LYS A 302 -11.43 -22.84 15.23
N TYR A 303 -10.58 -22.74 14.22
CA TYR A 303 -10.86 -23.12 12.84
C TYR A 303 -10.18 -24.43 12.50
N THR A 304 -10.82 -25.25 11.67
CA THR A 304 -10.14 -26.43 11.13
C THR A 304 -8.98 -26.01 10.22
N PRO A 305 -7.87 -26.77 10.21
CA PRO A 305 -6.71 -26.43 9.38
C PRO A 305 -7.05 -26.28 7.90
N TYR A 306 -7.91 -27.13 7.39
CA TYR A 306 -8.38 -27.07 5.98
C TYR A 306 -9.18 -25.79 5.70
N LEU A 307 -10.03 -25.37 6.65
CA LEU A 307 -10.80 -24.12 6.50
C LEU A 307 -9.87 -22.90 6.43
N LEU A 308 -8.80 -22.86 7.22
CA LEU A 308 -7.80 -21.80 7.17
C LEU A 308 -7.13 -21.72 5.79
N ILE A 309 -6.76 -22.86 5.21
CA ILE A 309 -6.18 -22.92 3.87
C ILE A 309 -7.21 -22.40 2.83
N VAL A 310 -8.47 -22.84 2.92
CA VAL A 310 -9.53 -22.40 2.02
C VAL A 310 -9.76 -20.89 2.14
N ILE A 311 -9.83 -20.34 3.36
CA ILE A 311 -9.97 -18.90 3.59
C ILE A 311 -8.84 -18.12 2.90
N GLY A 312 -7.58 -18.57 3.08
CA GLY A 312 -6.43 -17.95 2.44
C GLY A 312 -6.52 -17.97 0.90
N VAL A 313 -6.84 -19.11 0.30
CA VAL A 313 -6.96 -19.28 -1.15
C VAL A 313 -8.14 -18.45 -1.71
N VAL A 314 -9.30 -18.51 -1.07
CA VAL A 314 -10.48 -17.73 -1.47
C VAL A 314 -10.21 -16.23 -1.37
N LYS A 315 -9.46 -15.80 -0.35
CA LYS A 315 -9.04 -14.40 -0.20
C LYS A 315 -8.17 -13.94 -1.37
N LEU A 316 -7.19 -14.75 -1.82
CA LEU A 316 -6.38 -14.44 -3.00
C LEU A 316 -7.24 -14.29 -4.26
N PHE A 317 -8.22 -15.16 -4.46
CA PHE A 317 -9.17 -15.08 -5.57
C PHE A 317 -10.01 -13.80 -5.47
N LEU A 318 -10.67 -13.58 -4.34
CA LEU A 318 -11.61 -12.48 -4.13
C LEU A 318 -10.93 -11.10 -4.25
N THR A 319 -9.70 -10.97 -3.77
CA THR A 319 -8.90 -9.75 -3.95
C THR A 319 -8.69 -9.41 -5.41
N ASN A 320 -8.37 -10.41 -6.25
CA ASN A 320 -8.19 -10.19 -7.68
C ASN A 320 -9.51 -9.86 -8.39
N VAL A 321 -10.61 -10.52 -8.02
CA VAL A 321 -11.95 -10.19 -8.51
C VAL A 321 -12.30 -8.74 -8.18
N CYS A 322 -12.11 -8.31 -6.93
CA CYS A 322 -12.37 -6.94 -6.50
C CYS A 322 -11.55 -5.93 -7.33
N ILE A 323 -10.22 -6.10 -7.39
CA ILE A 323 -9.34 -5.15 -8.09
C ILE A 323 -9.70 -5.03 -9.57
N GLU A 324 -9.93 -6.16 -10.24
CA GLU A 324 -10.18 -6.17 -11.69
C GLU A 324 -11.61 -5.76 -12.05
N SER A 325 -12.59 -5.97 -11.18
CA SER A 325 -13.98 -5.51 -11.39
C SER A 325 -14.17 -4.01 -11.12
N GLY A 326 -13.15 -3.34 -10.55
CA GLY A 326 -13.20 -1.89 -10.30
C GLY A 326 -13.26 -1.51 -8.82
N TRP A 327 -13.30 -2.45 -7.90
CA TRP A 327 -13.17 -2.21 -6.47
C TRP A 327 -11.69 -1.92 -6.14
N ARG A 328 -11.30 -0.68 -6.37
CA ARG A 328 -9.90 -0.26 -6.34
C ARG A 328 -9.36 -0.17 -4.92
N GLY A 329 -8.21 -0.83 -4.69
CA GLY A 329 -7.51 -0.82 -3.41
C GLY A 329 -6.16 -1.52 -3.52
N GLY A 330 -5.48 -1.69 -2.38
CA GLY A 330 -4.21 -2.40 -2.29
C GLY A 330 -4.41 -3.91 -2.20
N HIS A 331 -3.38 -4.64 -2.57
CA HIS A 331 -3.37 -6.11 -2.48
C HIS A 331 -2.43 -6.65 -1.40
N PHE A 332 -1.60 -5.79 -0.78
CA PHE A 332 -0.58 -6.26 0.17
C PHE A 332 -1.19 -6.87 1.42
N PHE A 333 -2.09 -6.15 2.10
CA PHE A 333 -2.76 -6.68 3.29
C PHE A 333 -3.53 -7.97 3.01
N PRO A 334 -4.36 -8.05 1.96
CA PRO A 334 -5.02 -9.30 1.60
C PRO A 334 -4.06 -10.47 1.32
N VAL A 335 -2.95 -10.21 0.62
CA VAL A 335 -1.94 -11.24 0.32
C VAL A 335 -1.24 -11.71 1.60
N ILE A 336 -0.87 -10.78 2.50
CA ILE A 336 -0.27 -11.10 3.80
C ILE A 336 -1.26 -11.93 4.63
N PHE A 337 -2.52 -11.51 4.74
CA PHE A 337 -3.55 -12.26 5.45
C PHE A 337 -3.72 -13.67 4.87
N SER A 338 -3.70 -13.81 3.55
CA SER A 338 -3.78 -15.12 2.90
C SER A 338 -2.59 -16.02 3.24
N GLY A 339 -1.38 -15.44 3.23
CA GLY A 339 -0.16 -16.15 3.63
C GLY A 339 -0.21 -16.61 5.09
N LEU A 340 -0.70 -15.74 6.00
CA LEU A 340 -0.94 -16.09 7.39
C LEU A 340 -1.94 -17.23 7.53
N SER A 341 -3.10 -17.12 6.89
CA SER A 341 -4.18 -18.11 6.99
C SER A 341 -3.71 -19.49 6.50
N ILE A 342 -3.04 -19.53 5.33
CA ILE A 342 -2.45 -20.77 4.80
C ILE A 342 -1.34 -21.29 5.73
N GLY A 343 -0.48 -20.40 6.24
CA GLY A 343 0.61 -20.75 7.14
C GLY A 343 0.11 -21.38 8.44
N TYR A 344 -0.92 -20.82 9.08
CA TYR A 344 -1.55 -21.41 10.28
C TYR A 344 -2.19 -22.77 9.98
N GLY A 345 -2.86 -22.90 8.81
CA GLY A 345 -3.42 -24.17 8.38
C GLY A 345 -2.37 -25.28 8.27
N PHE A 346 -1.23 -24.99 7.61
CA PHE A 346 -0.13 -25.95 7.50
C PHE A 346 0.60 -26.19 8.82
N ALA A 347 0.74 -25.18 9.68
CA ALA A 347 1.31 -25.36 11.02
C ALA A 347 0.51 -26.36 11.84
N ALA A 348 -0.82 -26.27 11.80
CA ALA A 348 -1.70 -27.17 12.51
C ALA A 348 -1.69 -28.61 11.92
N ILE A 349 -1.57 -28.76 10.59
CA ILE A 349 -1.49 -30.09 9.94
C ILE A 349 -0.15 -30.77 10.26
N LEU A 350 0.94 -30.01 10.20
CA LEU A 350 2.30 -30.56 10.35
C LEU A 350 2.77 -30.59 11.81
N HIS A 351 1.98 -30.05 12.75
CA HIS A 351 2.34 -29.90 14.17
C HIS A 351 3.69 -29.23 14.39
N ILE A 352 3.93 -28.13 13.66
CA ILE A 352 5.15 -27.32 13.72
C ILE A 352 4.86 -25.94 14.31
N ASN A 353 5.95 -25.18 14.60
CA ASN A 353 5.80 -23.82 15.11
C ASN A 353 5.03 -22.94 14.12
N GLU A 354 3.93 -22.35 14.58
CA GLU A 354 3.01 -21.55 13.79
C GLU A 354 3.65 -20.30 13.19
N ILE A 355 4.49 -19.60 13.97
CA ILE A 355 5.12 -18.36 13.52
C ILE A 355 6.09 -18.63 12.37
N VAL A 356 6.86 -19.71 12.47
CA VAL A 356 7.79 -20.12 11.41
C VAL A 356 7.04 -20.47 10.14
N SER A 357 5.96 -21.25 10.26
CA SER A 357 5.12 -21.62 9.13
C SER A 357 4.56 -20.35 8.44
N VAL A 358 3.99 -19.45 9.23
CA VAL A 358 3.40 -18.20 8.73
C VAL A 358 4.45 -17.31 8.05
N VAL A 359 5.63 -17.17 8.67
CA VAL A 359 6.73 -16.35 8.12
C VAL A 359 7.22 -16.90 6.78
N LEU A 360 7.42 -18.23 6.70
CA LEU A 360 7.92 -18.87 5.48
C LEU A 360 6.91 -18.81 4.34
N VAL A 361 5.65 -19.18 4.62
CA VAL A 361 4.59 -19.16 3.61
C VAL A 361 4.34 -17.75 3.11
N THR A 362 4.21 -16.78 4.03
CA THR A 362 3.94 -15.38 3.66
C THR A 362 5.13 -14.73 2.93
N GLY A 363 6.35 -14.98 3.41
CA GLY A 363 7.56 -14.45 2.77
C GLY A 363 7.75 -14.98 1.35
N ALA A 364 7.54 -16.28 1.13
CA ALA A 364 7.63 -16.90 -0.20
C ALA A 364 6.49 -16.43 -1.13
N LEU A 365 5.27 -16.34 -0.61
CA LEU A 365 4.11 -15.79 -1.33
C LEU A 365 4.36 -14.35 -1.79
N LEU A 366 4.79 -13.46 -0.88
CA LEU A 366 5.13 -12.07 -1.21
C LEU A 366 6.28 -11.98 -2.20
N GLY A 367 7.33 -12.79 -2.01
CA GLY A 367 8.46 -12.87 -2.94
C GLY A 367 7.99 -13.19 -4.37
N THR A 368 7.14 -14.21 -4.51
CA THR A 368 6.61 -14.66 -5.80
C THR A 368 5.69 -13.60 -6.44
N VAL A 369 4.82 -12.97 -5.65
CA VAL A 369 3.88 -11.95 -6.17
C VAL A 369 4.60 -10.66 -6.59
N LEU A 370 5.53 -10.18 -5.76
CA LEU A 370 6.24 -8.91 -6.00
C LEU A 370 7.39 -9.04 -6.99
N GLN A 371 7.98 -10.22 -7.14
CA GLN A 371 9.22 -10.45 -7.90
C GLN A 371 10.37 -9.50 -7.50
N GLN A 372 10.35 -9.05 -6.24
CA GLN A 372 11.31 -8.16 -5.62
C GLN A 372 11.62 -8.65 -4.21
N PRO A 373 12.66 -9.47 -4.02
CA PRO A 373 12.96 -10.11 -2.74
C PRO A 373 13.12 -9.13 -1.57
N LEU A 374 13.84 -8.02 -1.80
CA LEU A 374 14.04 -6.99 -0.77
C LEU A 374 12.75 -6.24 -0.43
N GLY A 375 11.88 -6.01 -1.42
CA GLY A 375 10.56 -5.42 -1.20
C GLY A 375 9.65 -6.34 -0.38
N ALA A 376 9.67 -7.65 -0.67
CA ALA A 376 8.94 -8.65 0.09
C ALA A 376 9.46 -8.76 1.52
N LEU A 377 10.78 -8.74 1.73
CA LEU A 377 11.39 -8.70 3.05
C LEU A 377 10.97 -7.46 3.84
N ALA A 378 11.04 -6.27 3.22
CA ALA A 378 10.67 -5.02 3.88
C ALA A 378 9.19 -5.01 4.32
N LEU A 379 8.29 -5.53 3.48
CA LEU A 379 6.88 -5.70 3.86
C LEU A 379 6.70 -6.74 4.96
N SER A 380 7.44 -7.85 4.93
CA SER A 380 7.39 -8.86 5.99
C SER A 380 7.84 -8.31 7.33
N LEU A 381 8.89 -7.46 7.36
CA LEU A 381 9.39 -6.82 8.59
C LEU A 381 8.37 -5.87 9.26
N VAL A 382 7.37 -5.40 8.53
CA VAL A 382 6.30 -4.58 9.11
C VAL A 382 5.37 -5.42 10.00
N PHE A 383 5.19 -6.72 9.69
CA PHE A 383 4.23 -7.59 10.37
C PHE A 383 4.88 -8.61 11.31
N PHE A 384 6.08 -9.04 10.99
CA PHE A 384 6.78 -10.11 11.71
C PHE A 384 7.95 -9.60 12.54
N PRO A 385 8.29 -10.27 13.65
CA PRO A 385 9.37 -9.84 14.52
C PRO A 385 10.74 -9.95 13.82
N VAL A 386 11.59 -8.96 14.08
CA VAL A 386 12.96 -8.86 13.50
C VAL A 386 13.82 -10.11 13.77
N LYS A 387 13.56 -10.82 14.87
CA LYS A 387 14.29 -12.05 15.21
C LYS A 387 14.15 -13.14 14.13
N ASP A 388 13.07 -13.15 13.39
CA ASP A 388 12.80 -14.09 12.31
C ASP A 388 13.28 -13.61 10.93
N ILE A 389 14.09 -12.53 10.89
CA ILE A 389 14.58 -11.90 9.64
C ILE A 389 15.31 -12.87 8.71
N GLY A 390 16.03 -13.86 9.27
CA GLY A 390 16.73 -14.87 8.48
C GLY A 390 15.78 -15.74 7.67
N TRP A 391 14.65 -16.14 8.28
CA TRP A 391 13.61 -16.94 7.62
C TRP A 391 12.81 -16.12 6.62
N MET A 392 12.50 -14.86 6.96
CA MET A 392 11.86 -13.92 6.04
C MET A 392 12.73 -13.69 4.79
N LEU A 393 14.04 -13.47 4.99
CA LEU A 393 14.98 -13.26 3.92
C LEU A 393 15.05 -14.51 3.01
N LEU A 394 15.23 -15.69 3.62
CA LEU A 394 15.31 -16.95 2.89
C LEU A 394 14.04 -17.17 2.04
N ALA A 395 12.87 -17.08 2.65
CA ALA A 395 11.59 -17.29 1.97
C ALA A 395 11.35 -16.25 0.87
N SER A 396 11.59 -14.96 1.16
CA SER A 396 11.41 -13.87 0.20
C SER A 396 12.40 -13.96 -0.97
N MET A 397 13.64 -14.37 -0.71
CA MET A 397 14.66 -14.57 -1.76
C MET A 397 14.28 -15.73 -2.65
N ILE A 398 13.94 -16.89 -2.10
CA ILE A 398 13.53 -18.06 -2.90
C ILE A 398 12.29 -17.70 -3.71
N GLY A 399 11.23 -17.20 -3.09
CA GLY A 399 9.98 -16.81 -3.78
C GLY A 399 10.20 -15.77 -4.87
N GLY A 400 11.03 -14.75 -4.59
CA GLY A 400 11.30 -13.68 -5.56
C GLY A 400 12.28 -14.08 -6.69
N CYS A 401 13.05 -15.16 -6.52
CA CYS A 401 13.94 -15.70 -7.54
C CYS A 401 13.24 -16.73 -8.45
N VAL A 402 12.10 -17.27 -8.05
CA VAL A 402 11.34 -18.21 -8.90
C VAL A 402 10.86 -17.48 -10.15
N PRO A 403 11.16 -18.00 -11.37
CA PRO A 403 10.83 -17.33 -12.62
C PRO A 403 9.32 -17.40 -12.88
N VAL A 404 8.66 -16.25 -12.95
CA VAL A 404 7.24 -16.17 -13.34
C VAL A 404 7.13 -16.23 -14.86
N PRO A 405 6.33 -17.15 -15.44
CA PRO A 405 6.07 -17.22 -16.86
C PRO A 405 5.58 -15.88 -17.42
N VAL A 406 6.02 -15.51 -18.62
CA VAL A 406 5.65 -14.24 -19.26
C VAL A 406 4.13 -14.08 -19.35
N ALA A 407 3.42 -15.18 -19.59
CA ALA A 407 1.95 -15.21 -19.66
C ALA A 407 1.25 -14.78 -18.37
N LEU A 408 1.89 -14.93 -17.19
CA LEU A 408 1.33 -14.58 -15.88
C LEU A 408 1.82 -13.23 -15.36
N ARG A 409 2.71 -12.54 -16.06
CA ARG A 409 3.16 -11.20 -15.64
C ARG A 409 2.09 -10.16 -15.89
N SER A 410 1.85 -9.31 -14.92
CA SER A 410 0.93 -8.17 -15.03
C SER A 410 1.45 -7.09 -16.00
N ASP A 411 2.76 -7.01 -16.18
CA ASP A 411 3.44 -6.14 -17.14
C ASP A 411 4.47 -6.98 -17.91
N PRO A 412 4.22 -7.27 -19.22
CA PRO A 412 5.13 -8.07 -20.05
C PRO A 412 6.54 -7.48 -20.18
N GLU A 413 6.66 -6.15 -20.08
CA GLU A 413 7.95 -5.46 -20.15
C GLU A 413 8.76 -5.53 -18.86
N LYS A 414 8.11 -5.83 -17.73
CA LYS A 414 8.77 -5.93 -16.43
C LYS A 414 9.62 -7.18 -16.35
N LYS A 415 10.93 -7.03 -16.57
CA LYS A 415 11.88 -8.13 -16.45
C LYS A 415 11.91 -8.65 -15.01
N SER A 416 11.96 -9.97 -14.85
CA SER A 416 12.15 -10.64 -13.56
C SER A 416 13.44 -10.14 -12.88
N PHE A 417 13.47 -10.12 -11.55
CA PHE A 417 14.66 -9.78 -10.76
C PHE A 417 15.90 -10.54 -11.23
N VAL A 418 15.78 -11.83 -11.51
CA VAL A 418 16.86 -12.68 -12.04
C VAL A 418 17.33 -12.21 -13.42
N SER A 419 16.40 -11.85 -14.31
CA SER A 419 16.71 -11.31 -15.64
C SER A 419 17.46 -9.99 -15.54
N ASN A 420 17.08 -9.11 -14.61
CA ASN A 420 17.80 -7.85 -14.36
C ASN A 420 19.21 -8.09 -13.82
N MET A 421 19.39 -9.02 -12.89
CA MET A 421 20.71 -9.40 -12.38
C MET A 421 21.62 -9.97 -13.45
N ILE A 422 21.09 -10.83 -14.33
CA ILE A 422 21.85 -11.39 -15.45
C ILE A 422 22.28 -10.29 -16.42
N GLN A 423 21.39 -9.32 -16.72
CA GLN A 423 21.73 -8.18 -17.59
C GLN A 423 22.80 -7.29 -16.96
N MET A 424 22.68 -6.98 -15.66
CA MET A 424 23.70 -6.18 -14.95
C MET A 424 25.07 -6.89 -14.94
N LYS A 425 25.12 -8.22 -14.76
CA LYS A 425 26.37 -9.00 -14.88
C LYS A 425 26.93 -8.96 -16.31
N LYS A 426 26.10 -9.05 -17.34
CA LYS A 426 26.52 -8.92 -18.73
C LYS A 426 27.10 -7.54 -19.04
N GLN A 427 26.40 -6.47 -18.59
CA GLN A 427 26.88 -5.09 -18.77
C GLN A 427 28.21 -4.83 -18.06
N LYS A 428 28.42 -5.32 -16.83
CA LYS A 428 29.71 -5.21 -16.14
C LYS A 428 30.83 -5.94 -16.85
N LYS A 429 30.55 -7.03 -17.57
CA LYS A 429 31.55 -7.81 -18.33
C LYS A 429 31.98 -7.12 -19.64
N PHE A 430 31.17 -6.18 -20.14
CA PHE A 430 31.45 -5.40 -21.37
C PHE A 430 31.98 -4.00 -21.11
N LEU A 431 32.13 -3.57 -19.87
CA LEU A 431 32.82 -2.32 -19.53
C LEU A 431 34.35 -2.63 -19.58
N PRO A 432 35.14 -2.01 -20.50
CA PRO A 432 36.57 -2.17 -20.50
C PRO A 432 37.12 -1.65 -19.17
N ASN A 433 38.02 -2.44 -18.56
CA ASN A 433 38.84 -1.99 -17.46
C ASN A 433 39.54 -0.70 -17.89
N LYS A 434 39.05 0.44 -17.40
CA LYS A 434 39.83 1.68 -17.42
C LYS A 434 40.85 1.55 -16.31
N GLY A 435 42.06 1.10 -16.69
CA GLY A 435 43.27 1.20 -15.88
C GLY A 435 43.63 2.66 -15.63
#